data_adcea66ff9baa694d83b151a1bc7051f
#
_entry.id   adcea66ff9baa694d83b151a1bc7051f
#
_cell.length_a   1.000
_cell.length_b   1.000
_cell.length_c   1.000
_cell.angle_alpha   90.00
_cell.angle_beta   90.00
_cell.angle_gamma   90.00
#
_symmetry.space_group_name_H-M   'P 1'
#
loop_
_entity.id
_entity.type
_entity.pdbx_description
1 polymer ?
#
loop_
_entity_poly.entity_id
_entity_poly.type
_entity_poly.pdbx_seq_one_letter_code
_entity_poly.pdbx_strand_id
1 'polypeptide(L)'
;MMLLPIAKPLRGRSAWVWFTTATWFLILGGCKEQHPIAAAPTPIRVQRIAVESAAEARGYTGVVRARYETDLGFRVAGKIVERLLNVGDRADKDQVLVRLDSTDYRLLLGSAEAELAAAKSSLAQAAADEQRYEKLLTDRWVSHASYEQKKAAADEARGRVERAEGALGVARNQVIYTDLRANEAGVITVLPVEVGQVVAVGQLVVRLAQVTEREVVVAIPESRLDDARASDATVDLWADGSRHYRAALREFSPQADPVTRTYQARFTIEAADDAVVLGMTATVRMVRKQGRIVVRLPLGAIYADGSGASVWIVSSDNAHLRRTPVEVIEFRQNDVLIASGLSGGERVVTLGAQLLDENKAVRIVEERAAN
;
A
#
# COMPACT_ATOMS: atom_id res chain seq x y z
N MET A 1 -54.32 -10.14 -32.53
CA MET A 1 -55.12 -11.13 -33.24
C MET A 1 -55.62 -12.13 -32.23
N MET A 2 -56.83 -12.03 -31.99
CA MET A 2 -57.92 -12.97 -31.70
C MET A 2 -57.94 -13.44 -30.22
N LEU A 3 -58.84 -12.99 -29.50
CA LEU A 3 -60.30 -13.06 -29.32
C LEU A 3 -60.66 -13.99 -28.15
N LEU A 4 -61.32 -13.38 -27.20
CA LEU A 4 -62.30 -13.90 -26.22
C LEU A 4 -63.32 -14.90 -26.83
N PRO A 5 -64.15 -15.66 -26.07
CA PRO A 5 -65.20 -15.07 -25.20
C PRO A 5 -65.58 -15.92 -23.95
N ILE A 6 -66.11 -15.30 -22.89
CA ILE A 6 -67.51 -15.11 -22.44
C ILE A 6 -68.32 -16.40 -22.23
N ALA A 7 -68.82 -16.64 -21.02
CA ALA A 7 -70.23 -16.89 -20.73
C ALA A 7 -70.56 -16.95 -19.21
N LYS A 8 -71.48 -16.15 -18.79
CA LYS A 8 -72.37 -16.17 -17.61
C LYS A 8 -73.62 -16.97 -18.05
N PRO A 9 -74.70 -17.05 -17.25
CA PRO A 9 -75.04 -17.41 -15.87
C PRO A 9 -76.21 -18.42 -15.75
N LEU A 10 -76.73 -18.68 -14.52
CA LEU A 10 -78.18 -19.03 -14.25
C LEU A 10 -78.31 -19.37 -12.73
N ARG A 11 -78.97 -18.68 -11.89
CA ARG A 11 -80.40 -18.47 -11.46
C ARG A 11 -81.20 -19.73 -11.17
N GLY A 12 -81.76 -19.76 -9.98
CA GLY A 12 -82.93 -20.56 -9.56
C GLY A 12 -82.95 -20.77 -8.03
N ARG A 13 -83.55 -20.00 -7.19
CA ARG A 13 -84.93 -19.78 -6.72
C ARG A 13 -85.65 -21.07 -6.23
N SER A 14 -86.08 -20.90 -4.97
CA SER A 14 -87.39 -21.16 -4.30
C SER A 14 -87.20 -22.03 -3.04
N ALA A 15 -87.49 -21.56 -1.85
CA ALA A 15 -88.74 -21.13 -1.23
C ALA A 15 -89.48 -22.24 -0.49
N TRP A 16 -89.99 -21.85 0.68
CA TRP A 16 -91.05 -22.42 1.49
C TRP A 16 -90.60 -23.29 2.74
N VAL A 17 -90.92 -23.05 3.95
CA VAL A 17 -92.00 -22.44 4.71
C VAL A 17 -92.36 -23.35 5.91
N TRP A 18 -92.55 -22.71 7.12
CA TRP A 18 -93.42 -23.06 8.24
C TRP A 18 -93.01 -24.18 9.22
N PHE A 19 -93.00 -24.12 10.50
CA PHE A 19 -93.93 -23.66 11.54
C PHE A 19 -93.42 -24.05 12.95
N THR A 20 -93.53 -23.13 13.91
CA THR A 20 -93.93 -23.25 15.33
C THR A 20 -93.25 -24.29 16.21
N THR A 21 -92.82 -23.97 17.43
CA THR A 21 -93.58 -23.56 18.63
C THR A 21 -92.62 -23.13 19.77
N ALA A 22 -93.09 -22.22 20.56
CA ALA A 22 -92.53 -21.69 21.81
C ALA A 22 -92.33 -22.76 22.88
N THR A 23 -91.24 -22.63 23.65
CA THR A 23 -91.29 -23.01 25.07
C THR A 23 -90.25 -22.20 25.84
N TRP A 24 -90.73 -21.47 26.76
CA TRP A 24 -90.15 -20.61 27.75
C TRP A 24 -89.37 -21.45 28.79
N PHE A 25 -88.05 -21.17 29.02
CA PHE A 25 -87.39 -21.53 30.25
C PHE A 25 -86.39 -20.48 30.67
N LEU A 26 -86.76 -19.72 31.69
CA LEU A 26 -85.88 -18.86 32.46
C LEU A 26 -84.84 -19.76 33.18
N ILE A 27 -83.55 -19.54 32.89
CA ILE A 27 -82.50 -19.93 33.85
C ILE A 27 -81.58 -18.72 34.02
N LEU A 28 -81.63 -18.11 35.18
CA LEU A 28 -80.62 -17.20 35.69
C LEU A 28 -79.29 -17.95 35.76
N GLY A 29 -78.30 -17.61 34.91
CA GLY A 29 -76.95 -18.10 34.99
C GLY A 29 -76.03 -16.89 35.21
N GLY A 30 -75.43 -16.84 36.40
CA GLY A 30 -74.59 -15.77 36.89
C GLY A 30 -73.46 -15.38 35.94
N CYS A 31 -73.23 -14.08 35.83
CA CYS A 31 -71.99 -13.50 35.32
C CYS A 31 -70.82 -14.04 36.17
N LYS A 32 -70.08 -15.00 35.63
CA LYS A 32 -68.79 -15.34 36.13
C LYS A 32 -67.84 -14.25 35.61
N GLU A 33 -67.44 -13.33 36.46
CA GLU A 33 -66.31 -12.43 36.20
C GLU A 33 -65.13 -13.34 35.82
N GLN A 34 -64.81 -13.38 34.51
CA GLN A 34 -63.54 -13.89 34.08
C GLN A 34 -62.42 -12.96 34.59
N HIS A 35 -61.85 -13.33 35.72
CA HIS A 35 -60.57 -12.78 36.10
C HIS A 35 -59.66 -12.95 34.91
N PRO A 36 -58.99 -11.89 34.42
CA PRO A 36 -58.01 -12.03 33.35
C PRO A 36 -56.92 -13.00 33.89
N ILE A 37 -56.84 -14.17 33.28
CA ILE A 37 -55.72 -15.11 33.52
C ILE A 37 -54.47 -14.29 33.29
N ALA A 38 -53.74 -13.97 34.36
CA ALA A 38 -52.47 -13.28 34.25
C ALA A 38 -51.60 -14.09 33.25
N ALA A 39 -51.32 -13.52 32.10
CA ALA A 39 -50.55 -14.18 31.05
C ALA A 39 -49.23 -14.62 31.64
N ALA A 40 -48.94 -15.93 31.51
CA ALA A 40 -47.70 -16.46 32.03
C ALA A 40 -46.51 -15.65 31.50
N PRO A 41 -45.52 -15.32 32.34
CA PRO A 41 -44.43 -14.47 31.96
C PRO A 41 -43.66 -15.12 30.79
N THR A 42 -43.39 -14.32 29.73
CA THR A 42 -42.71 -14.81 28.52
C THR A 42 -41.27 -15.19 28.84
N PRO A 43 -40.83 -16.40 28.50
CA PRO A 43 -39.44 -16.82 28.70
C PRO A 43 -38.52 -16.07 27.73
N ILE A 44 -37.47 -15.43 28.26
CA ILE A 44 -36.47 -14.70 27.46
C ILE A 44 -35.06 -15.20 27.78
N ARG A 45 -34.18 -15.11 26.80
CA ARG A 45 -32.75 -15.28 26.99
C ARG A 45 -32.08 -13.93 27.02
N VAL A 46 -31.20 -13.70 27.95
CA VAL A 46 -30.46 -12.45 28.10
C VAL A 46 -28.96 -12.70 28.01
N GLN A 47 -28.26 -11.69 27.56
CA GLN A 47 -26.80 -11.66 27.55
C GLN A 47 -26.34 -10.37 28.22
N ARG A 48 -25.34 -10.48 29.09
CA ARG A 48 -24.67 -9.30 29.64
C ARG A 48 -23.72 -8.72 28.61
N ILE A 49 -23.79 -7.42 28.39
CA ILE A 49 -23.01 -6.72 27.41
C ILE A 49 -21.56 -6.63 27.87
N ALA A 50 -20.63 -7.13 27.03
CA ALA A 50 -19.24 -6.75 27.03
C ALA A 50 -19.00 -5.67 25.99
N VAL A 51 -18.30 -4.64 26.38
CA VAL A 51 -17.82 -3.61 25.49
C VAL A 51 -16.48 -4.08 24.95
N GLU A 52 -16.41 -4.30 23.66
CA GLU A 52 -15.20 -4.74 22.98
C GLU A 52 -14.60 -3.58 22.17
N SER A 53 -13.27 -3.54 22.10
CA SER A 53 -12.60 -2.69 21.12
C SER A 53 -12.53 -3.47 19.81
N ALA A 54 -13.43 -3.17 18.86
CA ALA A 54 -13.34 -3.75 17.53
C ALA A 54 -12.23 -3.02 16.75
N ALA A 55 -11.05 -3.61 16.75
CA ALA A 55 -10.00 -3.23 15.82
C ALA A 55 -10.37 -3.78 14.43
N GLU A 56 -10.81 -2.90 13.54
CA GLU A 56 -11.12 -3.29 12.16
C GLU A 56 -9.81 -3.60 11.43
N ALA A 57 -9.54 -4.87 11.20
CA ALA A 57 -8.41 -5.31 10.40
C ALA A 57 -8.81 -5.32 8.92
N ARG A 58 -8.07 -4.59 8.08
CA ARG A 58 -8.28 -4.57 6.62
C ARG A 58 -7.02 -5.01 5.90
N GLY A 59 -7.18 -5.87 4.90
CA GLY A 59 -6.10 -6.36 4.05
C GLY A 59 -6.09 -5.66 2.69
N TYR A 60 -4.91 -5.22 2.25
CA TYR A 60 -4.68 -4.67 0.92
C TYR A 60 -3.60 -5.49 0.24
N THR A 61 -3.92 -6.01 -0.93
CA THR A 61 -2.96 -6.78 -1.73
C THR A 61 -1.99 -5.86 -2.43
N GLY A 62 -0.73 -6.22 -2.42
CA GLY A 62 0.36 -5.48 -3.05
C GLY A 62 1.48 -6.38 -3.53
N VAL A 63 2.54 -5.75 -3.99
CA VAL A 63 3.73 -6.42 -4.51
C VAL A 63 4.97 -5.96 -3.76
N VAL A 64 5.82 -6.90 -3.39
CA VAL A 64 7.13 -6.63 -2.79
C VAL A 64 8.05 -5.97 -3.82
N ARG A 65 8.61 -4.82 -3.48
CA ARG A 65 9.57 -4.06 -4.29
C ARG A 65 10.82 -3.76 -3.47
N ALA A 66 11.92 -3.53 -4.16
CA ALA A 66 13.05 -2.89 -3.53
C ALA A 66 12.72 -1.42 -3.25
N ARG A 67 13.22 -0.89 -2.15
CA ARG A 67 13.08 0.55 -1.87
C ARG A 67 13.83 1.39 -2.89
N TYR A 68 15.03 0.95 -3.29
CA TYR A 68 15.87 1.63 -4.25
C TYR A 68 16.12 0.71 -5.45
N GLU A 69 15.70 1.19 -6.61
CA GLU A 69 16.00 0.59 -7.90
C GLU A 69 16.70 1.65 -8.75
N THR A 70 17.83 1.29 -9.37
CA THR A 70 18.62 2.21 -10.19
C THR A 70 18.73 1.66 -11.61
N ASP A 71 18.36 2.48 -12.56
CA ASP A 71 18.57 2.20 -13.98
C ASP A 71 19.99 2.64 -14.38
N LEU A 72 20.82 1.69 -14.77
CA LEU A 72 22.20 1.90 -15.15
C LEU A 72 22.32 1.87 -16.67
N GLY A 73 23.01 2.86 -17.21
CA GLY A 73 23.34 2.98 -18.65
C GLY A 73 24.75 3.53 -18.84
N PHE A 74 25.31 3.30 -20.04
CA PHE A 74 26.62 3.82 -20.37
C PHE A 74 26.61 5.34 -20.56
N ARG A 75 27.73 5.96 -20.21
CA ARG A 75 27.99 7.41 -20.43
C ARG A 75 28.62 7.67 -21.79
N VAL A 76 29.00 6.64 -22.51
CA VAL A 76 29.53 6.64 -23.87
C VAL A 76 28.80 5.62 -24.72
N ALA A 77 28.70 5.83 -26.01
CA ALA A 77 28.08 4.87 -26.94
C ALA A 77 29.08 3.82 -27.36
N GLY A 78 28.62 2.62 -27.72
CA GLY A 78 29.50 1.56 -28.21
C GLY A 78 28.82 0.23 -28.36
N LYS A 79 29.58 -0.76 -28.88
CA LYS A 79 29.14 -2.14 -29.02
C LYS A 79 29.45 -2.92 -27.75
N ILE A 80 28.48 -3.68 -27.23
CA ILE A 80 28.68 -4.57 -26.10
C ILE A 80 29.55 -5.74 -26.54
N VAL A 81 30.66 -5.97 -25.85
CA VAL A 81 31.58 -7.10 -26.09
C VAL A 81 31.46 -8.16 -25.02
N GLU A 82 31.04 -7.79 -23.81
CA GLU A 82 30.99 -8.74 -22.71
C GLU A 82 29.84 -8.40 -21.76
N ARG A 83 29.14 -9.46 -21.32
CA ARG A 83 28.11 -9.41 -20.27
C ARG A 83 28.55 -10.38 -19.17
N LEU A 84 28.87 -9.84 -18.00
CA LEU A 84 29.49 -10.59 -16.90
C LEU A 84 28.50 -11.19 -15.93
N LEU A 85 27.26 -10.65 -15.92
CA LEU A 85 26.18 -11.06 -15.00
C LEU A 85 24.86 -11.25 -15.76
N ASN A 86 23.95 -12.00 -15.15
CA ASN A 86 22.61 -12.28 -15.66
C ASN A 86 21.54 -11.70 -14.74
N VAL A 87 20.30 -11.71 -15.20
CA VAL A 87 19.13 -11.37 -14.36
C VAL A 87 19.04 -12.38 -13.21
N GLY A 88 18.88 -11.87 -11.99
CA GLY A 88 18.86 -12.64 -10.75
C GLY A 88 20.21 -12.71 -10.03
N ASP A 89 21.33 -12.40 -10.71
CA ASP A 89 22.66 -12.40 -10.08
C ASP A 89 22.80 -11.22 -9.10
N ARG A 90 23.60 -11.45 -8.05
CA ARG A 90 24.03 -10.41 -7.13
C ARG A 90 25.24 -9.68 -7.69
N ALA A 91 25.25 -8.38 -7.53
CA ALA A 91 26.38 -7.53 -7.89
C ALA A 91 26.87 -6.80 -6.64
N ASP A 92 28.18 -6.77 -6.45
CA ASP A 92 28.82 -5.94 -5.43
C ASP A 92 29.03 -4.52 -5.96
N LYS A 93 29.19 -3.57 -5.03
CA LYS A 93 29.54 -2.19 -5.40
C LYS A 93 30.83 -2.15 -6.23
N ASP A 94 30.84 -1.30 -7.26
CA ASP A 94 31.96 -1.12 -8.22
C ASP A 94 32.27 -2.35 -9.11
N GLN A 95 31.53 -3.46 -8.96
CA GLN A 95 31.68 -4.62 -9.84
C GLN A 95 31.30 -4.27 -11.29
N VAL A 96 32.09 -4.72 -12.25
CA VAL A 96 31.78 -4.57 -13.68
C VAL A 96 30.63 -5.51 -14.07
N LEU A 97 29.60 -4.97 -14.67
CA LEU A 97 28.39 -5.68 -15.10
C LEU A 97 28.42 -6.00 -16.59
N VAL A 98 28.73 -5.00 -17.39
CA VAL A 98 28.74 -5.07 -18.87
C VAL A 98 29.90 -4.23 -19.38
N ARG A 99 30.51 -4.65 -20.49
CA ARG A 99 31.64 -3.95 -21.10
C ARG A 99 31.37 -3.63 -22.57
N LEU A 100 31.74 -2.40 -22.97
CA LEU A 100 31.78 -1.99 -24.36
C LEU A 100 33.13 -2.26 -24.99
N ASP A 101 33.19 -2.31 -26.32
CA ASP A 101 34.42 -2.23 -27.07
C ASP A 101 35.11 -0.89 -26.80
N SER A 102 36.28 -0.96 -26.19
CA SER A 102 37.06 0.24 -25.80
C SER A 102 38.16 0.57 -26.78
N THR A 103 38.25 -0.13 -27.93
CA THR A 103 39.40 -0.01 -28.88
C THR A 103 39.57 1.44 -29.33
N ASP A 104 38.54 2.07 -29.85
CA ASP A 104 38.60 3.48 -30.34
C ASP A 104 38.88 4.45 -29.21
N TYR A 105 38.31 4.26 -28.04
CA TYR A 105 38.55 5.10 -26.87
C TYR A 105 39.99 4.99 -26.36
N ARG A 106 40.61 3.80 -26.44
CA ARG A 106 42.04 3.62 -26.10
C ARG A 106 42.95 4.30 -27.11
N LEU A 107 42.60 4.30 -28.39
CA LEU A 107 43.35 5.03 -29.42
C LEU A 107 43.29 6.53 -29.19
N LEU A 108 42.09 7.07 -28.82
CA LEU A 108 41.92 8.48 -28.44
C LEU A 108 42.74 8.84 -27.17
N LEU A 109 42.78 7.96 -26.20
CA LEU A 109 43.61 8.12 -25.01
C LEU A 109 45.10 8.19 -25.36
N GLY A 110 45.59 7.26 -26.17
CA GLY A 110 46.99 7.27 -26.63
C GLY A 110 47.38 8.52 -27.44
N SER A 111 46.47 9.04 -28.29
CA SER A 111 46.63 10.30 -28.98
C SER A 111 46.75 11.50 -28.03
N ALA A 112 45.88 11.54 -27.01
CA ALA A 112 45.93 12.65 -26.01
C ALA A 112 47.21 12.57 -25.13
N GLU A 113 47.68 11.35 -24.82
CA GLU A 113 48.94 11.18 -24.11
C GLU A 113 50.15 11.68 -24.91
N ALA A 114 50.19 11.36 -26.22
CA ALA A 114 51.22 11.86 -27.10
C ALA A 114 51.22 13.39 -27.26
N GLU A 115 50.01 14.00 -27.39
CA GLU A 115 49.88 15.47 -27.45
C GLU A 115 50.34 16.15 -26.13
N LEU A 116 50.02 15.59 -24.99
CA LEU A 116 50.51 16.12 -23.72
C LEU A 116 52.05 16.01 -23.63
N ALA A 117 52.64 14.91 -24.08
CA ALA A 117 54.10 14.75 -24.11
C ALA A 117 54.79 15.81 -25.01
N ALA A 118 54.20 16.07 -26.19
CA ALA A 118 54.70 17.08 -27.10
C ALA A 118 54.58 18.51 -26.50
N ALA A 119 53.42 18.84 -25.86
CA ALA A 119 53.19 20.10 -25.18
C ALA A 119 54.19 20.33 -24.04
N LYS A 120 54.45 19.30 -23.22
CA LYS A 120 55.44 19.33 -22.12
C LYS A 120 56.88 19.55 -22.62
N SER A 121 57.24 18.92 -23.74
CA SER A 121 58.58 19.16 -24.37
C SER A 121 58.71 20.58 -24.90
N SER A 122 57.65 21.13 -25.52
CA SER A 122 57.63 22.53 -25.97
C SER A 122 57.73 23.52 -24.83
N LEU A 123 57.02 23.24 -23.71
CA LEU A 123 57.09 24.08 -22.49
C LEU A 123 58.53 24.04 -21.89
N ALA A 124 59.13 22.87 -21.83
CA ALA A 124 60.47 22.73 -21.29
C ALA A 124 61.48 23.55 -22.06
N GLN A 125 61.39 23.58 -23.42
CA GLN A 125 62.23 24.41 -24.25
C GLN A 125 61.97 25.91 -24.04
N ALA A 126 60.67 26.33 -24.08
CA ALA A 126 60.30 27.73 -23.90
C ALA A 126 60.69 28.30 -22.50
N ALA A 127 60.49 27.51 -21.45
CA ALA A 127 60.88 27.85 -20.10
C ALA A 127 62.43 27.96 -19.92
N ALA A 128 63.19 27.10 -20.58
CA ALA A 128 64.65 27.20 -20.58
C ALA A 128 65.13 28.47 -21.30
N ASP A 129 64.46 28.83 -22.41
CA ASP A 129 64.71 30.09 -23.10
C ASP A 129 64.34 31.30 -22.25
N GLU A 130 63.19 31.33 -21.57
CA GLU A 130 62.75 32.36 -20.63
C GLU A 130 63.83 32.59 -19.55
N GLN A 131 64.24 31.53 -18.89
CA GLN A 131 65.26 31.60 -17.83
C GLN A 131 66.60 32.11 -18.34
N ARG A 132 66.98 31.72 -19.56
CA ARG A 132 68.22 32.22 -20.18
C ARG A 132 68.16 33.71 -20.49
N TYR A 133 67.05 34.18 -21.07
CA TYR A 133 66.87 35.60 -21.40
C TYR A 133 66.68 36.44 -20.11
N GLU A 134 66.10 35.93 -19.06
CA GLU A 134 66.02 36.61 -17.75
C GLU A 134 67.37 36.91 -17.19
N LYS A 135 68.30 35.96 -17.24
CA LYS A 135 69.74 36.17 -16.83
C LYS A 135 70.42 37.18 -17.75
N LEU A 136 70.25 37.08 -19.05
CA LEU A 136 70.86 37.99 -20.02
C LEU A 136 70.30 39.45 -19.84
N LEU A 137 69.04 39.58 -19.47
CA LEU A 137 68.45 40.89 -19.18
C LEU A 137 69.05 41.50 -17.91
N THR A 138 69.27 40.71 -16.86
CA THR A 138 69.91 41.14 -15.63
C THR A 138 71.31 41.64 -15.89
N ASP A 139 72.06 41.00 -16.81
CA ASP A 139 73.40 41.36 -17.26
C ASP A 139 73.39 42.47 -18.32
N ARG A 140 72.21 42.98 -18.75
CA ARG A 140 72.01 44.04 -19.79
C ARG A 140 72.47 43.62 -21.18
N TRP A 141 72.55 42.34 -21.49
CA TRP A 141 72.91 41.81 -22.84
C TRP A 141 71.75 41.77 -23.85
N VAL A 142 70.51 41.85 -23.39
CA VAL A 142 69.34 41.78 -24.22
C VAL A 142 68.35 42.93 -23.86
N SER A 143 67.42 43.26 -24.79
CA SER A 143 66.39 44.24 -24.54
C SER A 143 65.25 43.64 -23.66
N HIS A 144 64.51 44.47 -22.92
CA HIS A 144 63.31 44.10 -22.19
C HIS A 144 62.25 43.48 -23.11
N ALA A 145 62.09 44.03 -24.31
CA ALA A 145 61.17 43.46 -25.30
C ALA A 145 61.48 42.03 -25.73
N SER A 146 62.82 41.70 -25.82
CA SER A 146 63.24 40.34 -26.16
C SER A 146 62.95 39.32 -25.04
N TYR A 147 63.10 39.75 -23.79
CA TYR A 147 62.71 38.93 -22.63
C TYR A 147 61.20 38.74 -22.58
N GLU A 148 60.38 39.79 -22.70
CA GLU A 148 58.92 39.70 -22.69
C GLU A 148 58.39 38.78 -23.81
N GLN A 149 59.02 38.77 -24.99
CA GLN A 149 58.70 37.83 -26.04
C GLN A 149 58.92 36.37 -25.65
N LYS A 150 60.04 36.07 -24.94
CA LYS A 150 60.32 34.70 -24.47
C LYS A 150 59.39 34.27 -23.34
N LYS A 151 59.10 35.19 -22.45
CA LYS A 151 58.13 34.96 -21.36
C LYS A 151 56.74 34.67 -21.93
N ALA A 152 56.25 35.48 -22.89
CA ALA A 152 54.99 35.24 -23.53
C ALA A 152 54.94 33.87 -24.25
N ALA A 153 56.05 33.44 -24.87
CA ALA A 153 56.14 32.11 -25.48
C ALA A 153 56.09 30.98 -24.42
N ALA A 154 56.71 31.16 -23.27
CA ALA A 154 56.64 30.21 -22.19
C ALA A 154 55.23 30.15 -21.57
N ASP A 155 54.56 31.30 -21.41
CA ASP A 155 53.17 31.36 -20.92
C ASP A 155 52.22 30.70 -21.89
N GLU A 156 52.39 30.92 -23.20
CA GLU A 156 51.61 30.21 -24.25
C GLU A 156 51.81 28.69 -24.17
N ALA A 157 53.07 28.24 -24.01
CA ALA A 157 53.38 26.83 -23.91
C ALA A 157 52.77 26.19 -22.63
N ARG A 158 52.73 26.92 -21.47
CA ARG A 158 52.00 26.47 -20.26
C ARG A 158 50.52 26.27 -20.56
N GLY A 159 49.89 27.25 -21.21
CA GLY A 159 48.49 27.13 -21.63
C GLY A 159 48.19 25.96 -22.56
N ARG A 160 49.18 25.56 -23.41
CA ARG A 160 49.06 24.34 -24.22
C ARG A 160 49.10 23.08 -23.38
N VAL A 161 49.98 23.00 -22.39
CA VAL A 161 50.04 21.87 -21.46
C VAL A 161 48.74 21.71 -20.70
N GLU A 162 48.19 22.79 -20.15
CA GLU A 162 46.93 22.75 -19.42
C GLU A 162 45.76 22.25 -20.30
N ARG A 163 45.69 22.70 -21.55
CA ARG A 163 44.67 22.19 -22.51
C ARG A 163 44.86 20.71 -22.83
N ALA A 164 46.09 20.26 -23.03
CA ALA A 164 46.41 18.87 -23.33
C ALA A 164 46.13 17.96 -22.10
N GLU A 165 46.38 18.43 -20.86
CA GLU A 165 46.02 17.72 -19.65
C GLU A 165 44.50 17.56 -19.50
N GLY A 166 43.73 18.61 -19.82
CA GLY A 166 42.27 18.54 -19.86
C GLY A 166 41.76 17.52 -20.88
N ALA A 167 42.33 17.57 -22.11
CA ALA A 167 41.97 16.60 -23.17
C ALA A 167 42.30 15.14 -22.78
N LEU A 168 43.45 14.92 -22.16
CA LEU A 168 43.83 13.62 -21.62
C LEU A 168 42.85 13.14 -20.55
N GLY A 169 42.45 14.02 -19.65
CA GLY A 169 41.46 13.71 -18.62
C GLY A 169 40.13 13.22 -19.20
N VAL A 170 39.64 13.92 -20.24
CA VAL A 170 38.42 13.51 -20.95
C VAL A 170 38.58 12.14 -21.62
N ALA A 171 39.67 11.92 -22.36
CA ALA A 171 39.91 10.66 -23.04
C ALA A 171 40.04 9.47 -22.06
N ARG A 172 40.69 9.68 -20.91
CA ARG A 172 40.79 8.68 -19.84
C ARG A 172 39.43 8.34 -19.25
N ASN A 173 38.60 9.35 -18.98
CA ASN A 173 37.24 9.12 -18.51
C ASN A 173 36.39 8.33 -19.52
N GLN A 174 36.53 8.61 -20.82
CA GLN A 174 35.81 7.87 -21.86
C GLN A 174 36.17 6.36 -21.86
N VAL A 175 37.44 6.03 -21.66
CA VAL A 175 37.86 4.60 -21.50
C VAL A 175 37.22 4.00 -20.25
N ILE A 176 37.23 4.71 -19.12
CA ILE A 176 36.62 4.22 -17.87
C ILE A 176 35.12 3.96 -18.07
N TYR A 177 34.44 4.82 -18.81
CA TYR A 177 33.00 4.73 -19.07
C TYR A 177 32.59 3.59 -20.01
N THR A 178 33.55 2.88 -20.61
CA THR A 178 33.29 1.64 -21.37
C THR A 178 33.01 0.44 -20.47
N ASP A 179 33.37 0.48 -19.18
CA ASP A 179 32.95 -0.48 -18.18
C ASP A 179 31.72 0.06 -17.43
N LEU A 180 30.58 -0.62 -17.57
CA LEU A 180 29.41 -0.33 -16.73
C LEU A 180 29.56 -1.02 -15.40
N ARG A 181 29.61 -0.24 -14.32
CA ARG A 181 29.79 -0.74 -12.95
C ARG A 181 28.56 -0.53 -12.09
N ALA A 182 28.34 -1.42 -11.14
CA ALA A 182 27.32 -1.24 -10.12
C ALA A 182 27.67 -0.06 -9.23
N ASN A 183 26.73 0.87 -9.04
CA ASN A 183 26.89 2.01 -8.14
C ASN A 183 26.75 1.61 -6.67
N GLU A 184 26.00 0.54 -6.38
CA GLU A 184 25.77 -0.03 -5.05
C GLU A 184 25.64 -1.55 -5.17
N ALA A 185 25.72 -2.26 -4.02
CA ALA A 185 25.42 -3.69 -3.98
C ALA A 185 23.92 -3.97 -4.18
N GLY A 186 23.58 -4.99 -4.95
CA GLY A 186 22.20 -5.31 -5.25
C GLY A 186 22.00 -6.56 -6.09
N VAL A 187 20.78 -6.74 -6.60
CA VAL A 187 20.41 -7.83 -7.51
C VAL A 187 19.96 -7.23 -8.85
N ILE A 188 20.39 -7.86 -9.94
CA ILE A 188 19.99 -7.46 -11.29
C ILE A 188 18.56 -7.93 -11.54
N THR A 189 17.65 -6.98 -11.74
CA THR A 189 16.21 -7.26 -12.00
C THR A 189 15.86 -7.21 -13.47
N VAL A 190 16.55 -6.37 -14.26
CA VAL A 190 16.33 -6.22 -15.71
C VAL A 190 17.66 -6.05 -16.40
N LEU A 191 17.83 -6.74 -17.54
CA LEU A 191 19.02 -6.67 -18.40
C LEU A 191 18.59 -6.85 -19.87
N PRO A 192 18.07 -5.79 -20.52
CA PRO A 192 17.41 -5.89 -21.84
C PRO A 192 18.39 -5.78 -23.02
N VAL A 193 19.66 -6.13 -22.81
CA VAL A 193 20.72 -5.98 -23.81
C VAL A 193 21.51 -7.27 -23.98
N GLU A 194 22.06 -7.47 -25.19
CA GLU A 194 22.84 -8.66 -25.55
C GLU A 194 24.22 -8.31 -26.07
N VAL A 195 25.16 -9.28 -25.98
CA VAL A 195 26.50 -9.16 -26.55
C VAL A 195 26.40 -8.97 -28.08
N GLY A 196 27.16 -8.02 -28.60
CA GLY A 196 27.09 -7.62 -30.00
C GLY A 196 26.16 -6.48 -30.33
N GLN A 197 25.25 -6.11 -29.41
CA GLN A 197 24.37 -4.98 -29.56
C GLN A 197 25.10 -3.63 -29.41
N VAL A 198 24.70 -2.63 -30.20
CA VAL A 198 25.17 -1.26 -30.06
C VAL A 198 24.18 -0.49 -29.20
N VAL A 199 24.71 0.21 -28.20
CA VAL A 199 23.93 0.99 -27.26
C VAL A 199 24.27 2.47 -27.30
N ALA A 200 23.26 3.31 -27.09
CA ALA A 200 23.42 4.76 -27.02
C ALA A 200 23.72 5.22 -25.57
N VAL A 201 24.19 6.45 -25.45
CA VAL A 201 24.37 7.11 -24.15
C VAL A 201 23.04 7.22 -23.40
N GLY A 202 23.03 6.79 -22.14
CA GLY A 202 21.85 6.86 -21.26
C GLY A 202 20.77 5.80 -21.53
N GLN A 203 20.98 4.93 -22.51
CA GLN A 203 20.10 3.76 -22.73
C GLN A 203 20.13 2.83 -21.51
N LEU A 204 18.95 2.34 -21.09
CA LEU A 204 18.87 1.32 -20.03
C LEU A 204 19.62 0.06 -20.44
N VAL A 205 20.59 -0.33 -19.64
CA VAL A 205 21.38 -1.56 -19.82
C VAL A 205 21.11 -2.53 -18.67
N VAL A 206 21.12 -2.06 -17.43
CA VAL A 206 20.90 -2.87 -16.23
C VAL A 206 19.98 -2.12 -15.30
N ARG A 207 18.99 -2.82 -14.71
CA ARG A 207 18.29 -2.34 -13.52
C ARG A 207 18.79 -3.10 -12.31
N LEU A 208 19.34 -2.36 -11.35
CA LEU A 208 19.88 -2.88 -10.10
C LEU A 208 18.93 -2.52 -8.95
N ALA A 209 18.46 -3.53 -8.21
CA ALA A 209 17.63 -3.38 -7.04
C ALA A 209 18.41 -3.67 -5.76
N GLN A 210 18.41 -2.75 -4.81
CA GLN A 210 19.00 -2.98 -3.48
C GLN A 210 18.07 -3.87 -2.66
N VAL A 211 18.59 -4.97 -2.14
CA VAL A 211 17.80 -5.95 -1.37
C VAL A 211 17.84 -5.76 0.14
N THR A 212 18.52 -4.72 0.62
CA THR A 212 18.62 -4.40 2.05
C THR A 212 17.32 -3.89 2.64
N GLU A 213 16.59 -3.07 1.89
CA GLU A 213 15.30 -2.53 2.30
C GLU A 213 14.23 -2.92 1.28
N ARG A 214 13.22 -3.64 1.76
CA ARG A 214 12.11 -4.11 0.94
C ARG A 214 10.83 -3.46 1.40
N GLU A 215 9.95 -3.17 0.46
CA GLU A 215 8.67 -2.51 0.69
C GLU A 215 7.55 -3.29 0.01
N VAL A 216 6.35 -3.23 0.58
CA VAL A 216 5.14 -3.63 -0.14
C VAL A 216 4.46 -2.39 -0.66
N VAL A 217 4.19 -2.40 -1.95
CA VAL A 217 3.45 -1.33 -2.62
C VAL A 217 2.01 -1.78 -2.78
N VAL A 218 1.08 -1.04 -2.17
CA VAL A 218 -0.36 -1.30 -2.21
C VAL A 218 -1.13 -0.10 -2.74
N ALA A 219 -2.31 -0.36 -3.30
CA ALA A 219 -3.25 0.65 -3.75
C ALA A 219 -4.38 0.82 -2.72
N ILE A 220 -4.55 2.01 -2.16
CA ILE A 220 -5.53 2.31 -1.12
C ILE A 220 -6.59 3.27 -1.68
N PRO A 221 -7.89 2.94 -1.59
CA PRO A 221 -8.97 3.83 -2.01
C PRO A 221 -8.98 5.14 -1.22
N GLU A 222 -9.39 6.24 -1.85
CA GLU A 222 -9.46 7.58 -1.25
C GLU A 222 -10.25 7.59 0.09
N SER A 223 -11.37 6.88 0.15
CA SER A 223 -12.21 6.79 1.36
C SER A 223 -11.54 6.13 2.57
N ARG A 224 -10.31 5.62 2.42
CA ARG A 224 -9.57 4.85 3.44
C ARG A 224 -8.20 5.44 3.81
N LEU A 225 -7.88 6.63 3.32
CA LEU A 225 -6.60 7.27 3.56
C LEU A 225 -6.31 7.51 5.04
N ASP A 226 -7.30 8.02 5.77
CA ASP A 226 -7.15 8.32 7.20
C ASP A 226 -7.03 7.06 8.04
N ASP A 227 -7.74 5.99 7.65
CA ASP A 227 -7.60 4.68 8.29
C ASP A 227 -6.18 4.14 8.12
N ALA A 228 -5.60 4.25 6.91
CA ALA A 228 -4.24 3.77 6.64
C ALA A 228 -3.18 4.51 7.47
N ARG A 229 -3.32 5.82 7.64
CA ARG A 229 -2.40 6.64 8.45
C ARG A 229 -2.47 6.34 9.95
N ALA A 230 -3.66 5.94 10.44
CA ALA A 230 -3.92 5.70 11.86
C ALA A 230 -3.73 4.23 12.28
N SER A 231 -3.26 3.36 11.38
CA SER A 231 -3.18 1.91 11.61
C SER A 231 -1.75 1.44 11.85
N ASP A 232 -1.61 0.38 12.63
CA ASP A 232 -0.43 -0.48 12.60
C ASP A 232 -0.56 -1.45 11.43
N ALA A 233 0.55 -1.73 10.76
CA ALA A 233 0.55 -2.58 9.60
C ALA A 233 1.38 -3.84 9.81
N THR A 234 0.89 -4.97 9.30
CA THR A 234 1.64 -6.22 9.15
C THR A 234 1.58 -6.69 7.70
N VAL A 235 2.58 -7.41 7.27
CA VAL A 235 2.69 -7.96 5.92
C VAL A 235 2.65 -9.47 6.01
N ASP A 236 1.73 -10.07 5.27
CA ASP A 236 1.59 -11.50 5.09
C ASP A 236 1.96 -11.86 3.66
N LEU A 237 2.97 -12.73 3.47
CA LEU A 237 3.37 -13.21 2.14
C LEU A 237 2.41 -14.30 1.66
N TRP A 238 1.98 -14.23 0.41
CA TRP A 238 1.10 -15.28 -0.16
C TRP A 238 1.81 -16.63 -0.32
N ALA A 239 3.13 -16.61 -0.54
CA ALA A 239 3.93 -17.82 -0.67
C ALA A 239 4.11 -18.57 0.66
N ASP A 240 4.03 -17.89 1.79
CA ASP A 240 4.16 -18.46 3.13
C ASP A 240 3.24 -17.71 4.10
N GLY A 241 1.99 -18.17 4.19
CA GLY A 241 0.97 -17.55 5.05
C GLY A 241 1.23 -17.70 6.56
N SER A 242 2.27 -18.41 6.96
CA SER A 242 2.64 -18.57 8.37
C SER A 242 3.53 -17.44 8.90
N ARG A 243 4.15 -16.67 8.01
CA ARG A 243 5.06 -15.58 8.37
C ARG A 243 4.38 -14.23 8.30
N HIS A 244 4.48 -13.50 9.41
CA HIS A 244 3.95 -12.17 9.58
C HIS A 244 5.10 -11.20 9.86
N TYR A 245 5.27 -10.20 9.03
CA TYR A 245 6.29 -9.17 9.21
C TYR A 245 5.62 -7.89 9.69
N ARG A 246 6.25 -7.19 10.63
CA ARG A 246 5.83 -5.81 10.93
C ARG A 246 6.16 -4.92 9.76
N ALA A 247 5.31 -3.94 9.51
CA ALA A 247 5.54 -2.97 8.46
C ALA A 247 5.16 -1.57 8.90
N ALA A 248 5.93 -0.60 8.44
CA ALA A 248 5.68 0.81 8.70
C ALA A 248 5.30 1.54 7.41
N LEU A 249 4.24 2.33 7.45
CA LEU A 249 3.90 3.24 6.36
C LEU A 249 5.02 4.28 6.22
N ARG A 250 5.74 4.24 5.09
CA ARG A 250 6.83 5.18 4.79
C ARG A 250 6.36 6.32 3.90
N GLU A 251 5.62 5.99 2.88
CA GLU A 251 5.25 6.95 1.83
C GLU A 251 3.82 6.74 1.38
N PHE A 252 3.17 7.85 1.14
CA PHE A 252 1.85 7.89 0.57
C PHE A 252 1.88 8.81 -0.66
N SER A 253 1.50 8.31 -1.83
CA SER A 253 1.45 9.15 -3.03
C SER A 253 0.53 10.35 -2.79
N PRO A 254 0.96 11.58 -3.09
CA PRO A 254 0.09 12.75 -2.97
C PRO A 254 -1.00 12.81 -4.04
N GLN A 255 -0.89 11.99 -5.09
CA GLN A 255 -1.82 11.97 -6.21
C GLN A 255 -2.43 10.57 -6.38
N ALA A 256 -3.72 10.52 -6.62
CA ALA A 256 -4.42 9.30 -6.98
C ALA A 256 -4.11 8.87 -8.42
N ASP A 257 -4.06 7.58 -8.65
CA ASP A 257 -4.09 7.02 -10.00
C ASP A 257 -5.45 7.37 -10.65
N PRO A 258 -5.46 8.02 -11.82
CA PRO A 258 -6.69 8.52 -12.43
C PRO A 258 -7.64 7.42 -12.93
N VAL A 259 -7.14 6.21 -13.17
CA VAL A 259 -7.91 5.07 -13.67
C VAL A 259 -8.57 4.31 -12.51
N THR A 260 -7.78 3.97 -11.49
CA THR A 260 -8.22 3.15 -10.37
C THR A 260 -8.79 3.95 -9.21
N ARG A 261 -8.56 5.27 -9.16
CA ARG A 261 -8.91 6.20 -8.08
C ARG A 261 -8.36 5.73 -6.73
N THR A 262 -7.17 5.16 -6.76
CA THR A 262 -6.47 4.70 -5.57
C THR A 262 -5.16 5.47 -5.38
N TYR A 263 -4.73 5.56 -4.15
CA TYR A 263 -3.45 6.15 -3.78
C TYR A 263 -2.44 5.05 -3.53
N GLN A 264 -1.26 5.18 -4.09
CA GLN A 264 -0.17 4.25 -3.84
C GLN A 264 0.41 4.50 -2.45
N ALA A 265 0.46 3.46 -1.63
CA ALA A 265 1.11 3.47 -0.32
C ALA A 265 2.27 2.47 -0.31
N ARG A 266 3.38 2.87 0.31
CA ARG A 266 4.58 2.06 0.45
C ARG A 266 4.82 1.74 1.91
N PHE A 267 4.86 0.47 2.23
CA PHE A 267 5.10 -0.04 3.57
C PHE A 267 6.46 -0.72 3.63
N THR A 268 7.39 -0.17 4.40
CA THR A 268 8.69 -0.80 4.63
C THR A 268 8.49 -2.03 5.51
N ILE A 269 9.02 -3.17 5.09
CA ILE A 269 9.01 -4.42 5.85
C ILE A 269 10.14 -4.37 6.86
N GLU A 270 9.82 -4.42 8.16
CA GLU A 270 10.81 -4.45 9.22
C GLU A 270 11.45 -5.84 9.31
N ALA A 271 12.78 -5.88 9.43
CA ALA A 271 13.55 -7.12 9.53
C ALA A 271 13.25 -8.16 8.43
N ALA A 272 13.10 -7.67 7.18
CA ALA A 272 12.88 -8.55 6.02
C ALA A 272 14.04 -9.53 5.85
N ASP A 273 13.75 -10.83 5.89
CA ASP A 273 14.70 -11.92 5.67
C ASP A 273 14.73 -12.39 4.20
N ASP A 274 15.55 -13.38 3.87
CA ASP A 274 15.70 -13.90 2.50
C ASP A 274 14.43 -14.55 1.93
N ALA A 275 13.40 -14.82 2.75
CA ALA A 275 12.12 -15.31 2.27
C ALA A 275 11.26 -14.21 1.61
N VAL A 276 11.56 -12.94 1.87
CA VAL A 276 10.88 -11.81 1.24
C VAL A 276 11.54 -11.50 -0.10
N VAL A 277 11.11 -12.13 -1.18
CA VAL A 277 11.70 -11.96 -2.53
C VAL A 277 10.97 -10.86 -3.30
N LEU A 278 11.71 -10.07 -4.08
CA LEU A 278 11.14 -9.03 -4.95
C LEU A 278 10.15 -9.62 -5.95
N GLY A 279 9.03 -8.94 -6.17
CA GLY A 279 7.96 -9.40 -7.06
C GLY A 279 6.92 -10.32 -6.40
N MET A 280 7.14 -10.78 -5.16
CA MET A 280 6.14 -11.57 -4.45
C MET A 280 4.88 -10.75 -4.18
N THR A 281 3.74 -11.45 -4.24
CA THR A 281 2.46 -10.89 -3.78
C THR A 281 2.39 -10.99 -2.26
N ALA A 282 1.96 -9.90 -1.64
CA ALA A 282 1.80 -9.80 -0.20
C ALA A 282 0.49 -9.09 0.15
N THR A 283 -0.06 -9.36 1.32
CA THR A 283 -1.18 -8.62 1.88
C THR A 283 -0.69 -7.75 3.02
N VAL A 284 -0.86 -6.44 2.91
CA VAL A 284 -0.68 -5.51 4.03
C VAL A 284 -1.96 -5.50 4.84
N ARG A 285 -1.91 -6.04 6.05
CA ARG A 285 -3.02 -6.04 7.01
C ARG A 285 -2.86 -4.83 7.91
N MET A 286 -3.81 -3.92 7.85
CA MET A 286 -3.84 -2.71 8.68
C MET A 286 -4.86 -2.87 9.80
N VAL A 287 -4.42 -2.60 11.02
CA VAL A 287 -5.24 -2.65 12.23
C VAL A 287 -5.23 -1.26 12.85
N ARG A 288 -6.40 -0.63 12.98
CA ARG A 288 -6.52 0.71 13.54
C ARG A 288 -6.06 0.71 15.00
N LYS A 289 -5.15 1.63 15.38
CA LYS A 289 -4.59 1.74 16.74
C LYS A 289 -5.64 1.98 17.81
N GLN A 290 -6.69 2.73 17.46
CA GLN A 290 -7.86 2.95 18.32
C GLN A 290 -9.04 2.23 17.69
N GLY A 291 -9.35 1.02 18.17
CA GLY A 291 -10.58 0.33 17.81
C GLY A 291 -11.80 1.17 18.25
N ARG A 292 -12.86 1.17 17.43
CA ARG A 292 -14.15 1.68 17.90
C ARG A 292 -14.62 0.79 19.03
N ILE A 293 -15.07 1.44 20.11
CA ILE A 293 -15.78 0.74 21.17
C ILE A 293 -17.11 0.26 20.57
N VAL A 294 -17.31 -1.06 20.58
CA VAL A 294 -18.51 -1.66 20.00
C VAL A 294 -19.09 -2.68 20.97
N VAL A 295 -20.38 -2.90 20.85
CA VAL A 295 -21.07 -4.02 21.50
C VAL A 295 -21.45 -5.03 20.42
N ARG A 296 -21.14 -6.30 20.67
CA ARG A 296 -21.50 -7.41 19.80
C ARG A 296 -22.72 -8.12 20.36
N LEU A 297 -23.77 -8.22 19.55
CA LEU A 297 -25.00 -8.93 19.90
C LEU A 297 -25.40 -9.91 18.81
N PRO A 298 -26.08 -11.03 19.16
CA PRO A 298 -26.71 -11.89 18.17
C PRO A 298 -27.78 -11.13 17.36
N LEU A 299 -27.98 -11.49 16.10
CA LEU A 299 -28.99 -10.87 15.23
C LEU A 299 -30.39 -10.87 15.84
N GLY A 300 -30.74 -11.95 16.60
CA GLY A 300 -32.04 -12.06 17.28
C GLY A 300 -32.28 -11.05 18.40
N ALA A 301 -31.26 -10.29 18.81
CA ALA A 301 -31.41 -9.22 19.81
C ALA A 301 -31.96 -7.91 19.22
N ILE A 302 -31.86 -7.74 17.89
CA ILE A 302 -32.31 -6.50 17.24
C ILE A 302 -33.80 -6.54 16.97
N TYR A 303 -34.47 -5.50 17.41
CA TYR A 303 -35.85 -5.18 17.06
C TYR A 303 -35.87 -4.00 16.08
N ALA A 304 -36.51 -4.16 14.94
CA ALA A 304 -36.67 -3.13 13.94
C ALA A 304 -38.14 -2.98 13.58
N ASP A 305 -38.69 -1.75 13.69
CA ASP A 305 -40.09 -1.45 13.45
C ASP A 305 -40.32 -0.31 12.44
N GLY A 306 -39.34 -0.03 11.60
CA GLY A 306 -39.40 1.06 10.63
C GLY A 306 -38.95 2.44 11.21
N SER A 307 -38.83 2.58 12.53
CA SER A 307 -38.28 3.78 13.19
C SER A 307 -36.76 3.66 13.44
N GLY A 308 -36.14 2.52 13.12
CA GLY A 308 -34.74 2.24 13.34
C GLY A 308 -34.52 0.94 14.11
N ALA A 309 -33.23 0.65 14.34
CA ALA A 309 -32.83 -0.51 15.15
C ALA A 309 -32.91 -0.19 16.64
N SER A 310 -33.45 -1.12 17.41
CA SER A 310 -33.51 -1.01 18.88
C SER A 310 -33.27 -2.37 19.53
N VAL A 311 -32.99 -2.38 20.80
CA VAL A 311 -32.84 -3.58 21.62
C VAL A 311 -33.66 -3.49 22.89
N TRP A 312 -33.99 -4.64 23.49
CA TRP A 312 -34.65 -4.71 24.77
C TRP A 312 -33.64 -4.91 25.89
N ILE A 313 -33.59 -3.94 26.82
CA ILE A 313 -32.75 -4.02 28.02
C ILE A 313 -33.64 -4.48 29.19
N VAL A 314 -33.14 -5.46 29.94
CA VAL A 314 -33.80 -5.93 31.16
C VAL A 314 -33.39 -5.03 32.32
N SER A 315 -34.36 -4.47 33.02
CA SER A 315 -34.16 -3.65 34.22
C SER A 315 -33.54 -4.45 35.37
N SER A 316 -32.93 -3.77 36.33
CA SER A 316 -32.29 -4.41 37.48
C SER A 316 -33.21 -5.23 38.36
N ASP A 317 -34.51 -4.93 38.37
CA ASP A 317 -35.55 -5.62 39.09
C ASP A 317 -36.02 -6.94 38.43
N ASN A 318 -35.45 -7.28 37.20
CA ASN A 318 -35.84 -8.41 36.40
C ASN A 318 -37.30 -8.47 35.92
N ALA A 319 -38.06 -7.39 36.12
CA ALA A 319 -39.50 -7.37 35.88
C ALA A 319 -39.88 -6.55 34.65
N HIS A 320 -39.11 -5.56 34.31
CA HIS A 320 -39.45 -4.58 33.26
C HIS A 320 -38.45 -4.62 32.11
N LEU A 321 -38.98 -4.38 30.90
CA LEU A 321 -38.19 -4.23 29.68
C LEU A 321 -38.19 -2.75 29.29
N ARG A 322 -37.01 -2.29 28.86
CA ARG A 322 -36.86 -0.97 28.28
C ARG A 322 -36.38 -1.08 26.85
N ARG A 323 -37.10 -0.51 25.93
CA ARG A 323 -36.67 -0.40 24.54
C ARG A 323 -35.66 0.73 24.43
N THR A 324 -34.48 0.41 23.86
CA THR A 324 -33.39 1.37 23.69
C THR A 324 -32.99 1.42 22.23
N PRO A 325 -33.05 2.60 21.57
CA PRO A 325 -32.56 2.73 20.20
C PRO A 325 -31.05 2.58 20.17
N VAL A 326 -30.55 1.94 19.10
CA VAL A 326 -29.13 1.64 18.92
C VAL A 326 -28.68 2.02 17.51
N GLU A 327 -27.43 2.44 17.41
CA GLU A 327 -26.78 2.70 16.13
C GLU A 327 -26.00 1.46 15.67
N VAL A 328 -26.45 0.84 14.58
CA VAL A 328 -25.81 -0.35 14.01
C VAL A 328 -24.72 0.07 13.04
N ILE A 329 -23.49 -0.46 13.25
CA ILE A 329 -22.37 -0.29 12.34
C ILE A 329 -22.46 -1.28 11.17
N GLU A 330 -22.67 -2.55 11.51
CA GLU A 330 -22.57 -3.65 10.56
C GLU A 330 -23.42 -4.84 10.99
N PHE A 331 -24.15 -5.43 10.04
CA PHE A 331 -24.77 -6.75 10.20
C PHE A 331 -23.83 -7.80 9.64
N ARG A 332 -23.48 -8.79 10.44
CA ARG A 332 -22.66 -9.94 10.07
C ARG A 332 -23.51 -11.20 9.94
N GLN A 333 -22.88 -12.29 9.57
CA GLN A 333 -23.59 -13.57 9.35
C GLN A 333 -24.37 -14.05 10.59
N ASN A 334 -23.81 -13.90 11.79
CA ASN A 334 -24.40 -14.41 13.05
C ASN A 334 -24.59 -13.33 14.12
N ASP A 335 -23.99 -12.16 13.95
CA ASP A 335 -24.00 -11.08 14.94
C ASP A 335 -24.16 -9.68 14.29
N VAL A 336 -24.37 -8.69 15.14
CA VAL A 336 -24.46 -7.28 14.78
C VAL A 336 -23.51 -6.49 15.67
N LEU A 337 -22.82 -5.51 15.08
CA LEU A 337 -21.98 -4.55 15.78
C LEU A 337 -22.72 -3.24 16.01
N ILE A 338 -22.76 -2.81 17.24
CA ILE A 338 -23.44 -1.59 17.69
C ILE A 338 -22.41 -0.55 18.14
N ALA A 339 -22.53 0.66 17.59
CA ALA A 339 -21.65 1.78 17.90
C ALA A 339 -22.02 2.52 19.18
N SER A 340 -23.34 2.70 19.40
CA SER A 340 -23.84 3.53 20.48
C SER A 340 -25.24 3.09 20.91
N GLY A 341 -25.67 3.58 22.06
CA GLY A 341 -26.99 3.29 22.66
C GLY A 341 -26.95 2.25 23.78
N LEU A 342 -25.80 1.63 24.07
CA LEU A 342 -25.64 0.61 25.09
C LEU A 342 -24.45 0.89 25.99
N SER A 343 -24.56 0.51 27.26
CA SER A 343 -23.50 0.62 28.28
C SER A 343 -23.01 -0.77 28.71
N GLY A 344 -21.72 -0.88 29.03
CA GLY A 344 -21.15 -2.13 29.53
C GLY A 344 -21.87 -2.62 30.79
N GLY A 345 -22.14 -3.94 30.85
CA GLY A 345 -22.81 -4.60 31.99
C GLY A 345 -24.33 -4.63 31.92
N GLU A 346 -24.97 -3.92 30.98
CA GLU A 346 -26.42 -4.03 30.75
C GLU A 346 -26.79 -5.44 30.25
N ARG A 347 -28.01 -5.87 30.55
CA ARG A 347 -28.56 -7.15 30.14
C ARG A 347 -29.51 -6.98 28.98
N VAL A 348 -29.16 -7.49 27.83
CA VAL A 348 -29.95 -7.38 26.59
C VAL A 348 -30.61 -8.70 26.26
N VAL A 349 -31.85 -8.64 25.81
CA VAL A 349 -32.58 -9.82 25.30
C VAL A 349 -31.96 -10.26 23.98
N THR A 350 -31.54 -11.51 23.90
CA THR A 350 -30.85 -12.07 22.73
C THR A 350 -31.75 -12.94 21.84
N LEU A 351 -32.90 -13.36 22.37
CA LEU A 351 -33.84 -14.19 21.61
C LEU A 351 -35.27 -13.79 21.95
N GLY A 352 -36.10 -13.67 20.91
CA GLY A 352 -37.53 -13.34 21.04
C GLY A 352 -37.84 -11.85 21.07
N ALA A 353 -36.88 -10.97 20.75
CA ALA A 353 -37.05 -9.51 20.78
C ALA A 353 -38.26 -9.01 19.98
N GLN A 354 -38.63 -9.70 18.90
CA GLN A 354 -39.77 -9.37 18.03
C GLN A 354 -41.15 -9.58 18.67
N LEU A 355 -41.22 -10.36 19.75
CA LEU A 355 -42.47 -10.76 20.42
C LEU A 355 -42.73 -9.98 21.72
N LEU A 356 -41.87 -9.03 22.05
CA LEU A 356 -41.88 -8.28 23.30
C LEU A 356 -42.49 -6.88 23.11
N ASP A 357 -43.11 -6.41 24.17
CA ASP A 357 -43.51 -5.01 24.37
C ASP A 357 -43.16 -4.56 25.80
N GLU A 358 -43.24 -3.27 26.08
CA GLU A 358 -42.80 -2.67 27.36
C GLU A 358 -43.60 -3.15 28.59
N ASN A 359 -44.85 -3.60 28.37
CA ASN A 359 -45.75 -4.00 29.43
C ASN A 359 -45.79 -5.50 29.71
N LYS A 360 -45.04 -6.25 28.91
CA LYS A 360 -45.09 -7.71 28.99
C LYS A 360 -44.25 -8.26 30.14
N ALA A 361 -44.87 -9.03 31.00
CA ALA A 361 -44.14 -9.73 32.06
C ALA A 361 -43.21 -10.80 31.47
N VAL A 362 -41.94 -10.77 31.86
CA VAL A 362 -40.92 -11.64 31.35
C VAL A 362 -40.28 -12.47 32.44
N ARG A 363 -39.77 -13.67 32.05
CA ARG A 363 -39.00 -14.54 32.92
C ARG A 363 -37.69 -14.90 32.26
N ILE A 364 -36.57 -14.55 32.89
CA ILE A 364 -35.23 -14.92 32.40
C ILE A 364 -35.09 -16.45 32.56
N VAL A 365 -34.82 -17.15 31.46
CA VAL A 365 -34.59 -18.58 31.41
C VAL A 365 -33.10 -18.91 31.36
N GLU A 366 -32.33 -18.07 30.69
CA GLU A 366 -30.88 -18.26 30.52
C GLU A 366 -30.20 -16.91 30.50
N GLU A 367 -29.16 -16.74 31.31
CA GLU A 367 -28.26 -15.59 31.26
C GLU A 367 -26.93 -16.06 30.72
N ARG A 368 -26.50 -15.52 29.58
CA ARG A 368 -25.20 -15.81 28.98
C ARG A 368 -24.21 -14.76 29.43
N ALA A 369 -23.06 -15.19 29.92
CA ALA A 369 -21.95 -14.27 30.19
C ALA A 369 -21.48 -13.63 28.88
N ALA A 370 -20.98 -12.42 28.99
CA ALA A 370 -20.31 -11.77 27.89
C ALA A 370 -19.08 -12.60 27.50
N ASN A 371 -18.99 -12.98 26.26
CA ASN A 371 -17.80 -13.65 25.71
C ASN A 371 -16.83 -12.62 25.20
#